data_8670b2c9025ef7eec10b91418691aaee
#
_entry.id   8670b2c9025ef7eec10b91418691aaee
#
_cell.length_a   1.000
_cell.length_b   1.000
_cell.length_c   1.000
_cell.angle_alpha   90.00
_cell.angle_beta   90.00
_cell.angle_gamma   90.00
#
_symmetry.space_group_name_H-M   'P 1'
#
loop_
_entity.id
_entity.type
_entity.pdbx_description
1 polymer ?
#
loop_
_entity_poly.entity_id
_entity_poly.type
_entity_poly.pdbx_seq_one_letter_code
_entity_poly.pdbx_strand_id
1 'polypeptide(L)'
;KLKKLKILVHARSIFLQGLVFKNTRNLSKYFNKWKKKINNFNENKSDQAIYNICFNYVYKNKFIDGIIIGFKFEEEITKFFNSIKKLNKRILKEIKPINDEKFVNPSNWRK
;
A
#
# COMPACT_ATOMS: atom_id res chain seq x y z
N LYS A 1 4.82 20.80 7.18
CA LYS A 1 5.93 21.67 6.75
C LYS A 1 5.90 21.94 5.24
N LEU A 2 5.86 20.88 4.39
CA LEU A 2 5.89 21.02 2.92
C LEU A 2 4.70 21.82 2.36
N LYS A 3 3.51 21.66 2.92
CA LYS A 3 2.32 22.45 2.52
C LYS A 3 2.49 23.94 2.74
N LYS A 4 3.11 24.35 3.85
CA LYS A 4 3.41 25.77 4.13
C LYS A 4 4.37 26.37 3.11
N LEU A 5 5.23 25.55 2.53
CA LEU A 5 6.17 25.93 1.49
C LEU A 5 5.58 25.86 0.07
N LYS A 6 4.28 25.54 -0.09
CA LYS A 6 3.61 25.34 -1.37
C LYS A 6 4.28 24.27 -2.26
N ILE A 7 4.89 23.26 -1.64
CA ILE A 7 5.52 22.15 -2.33
C ILE A 7 4.48 21.06 -2.59
N LEU A 8 4.37 20.61 -3.82
CA LEU A 8 3.52 19.47 -4.18
C LEU A 8 4.15 18.17 -3.66
N VAL A 9 3.33 17.36 -3.00
CA VAL A 9 3.75 16.08 -2.41
C VAL A 9 3.07 14.94 -3.15
N HIS A 10 3.87 14.08 -3.77
CA HIS A 10 3.39 12.86 -4.43
C HIS A 10 3.78 11.61 -3.63
N ALA A 11 2.81 10.76 -3.38
CA ALA A 11 3.04 9.43 -2.81
C ALA A 11 3.30 8.42 -3.93
N ARG A 12 4.26 7.52 -3.70
CA ARG A 12 4.57 6.41 -4.60
C ARG A 12 4.67 5.10 -3.82
N SER A 13 4.73 3.97 -4.54
CA SER A 13 4.91 2.64 -3.96
C SER A 13 3.81 2.26 -2.95
N ILE A 14 2.60 2.72 -3.18
CA ILE A 14 1.47 2.50 -2.27
C ILE A 14 1.11 1.01 -2.08
N PHE A 15 1.55 0.14 -2.99
CA PHE A 15 1.40 -1.33 -2.88
C PHE A 15 2.69 -2.03 -2.47
N LEU A 16 3.71 -1.31 -2.02
CA LEU A 16 5.02 -1.84 -1.62
C LEU A 16 5.57 -2.83 -2.66
N GLN A 17 5.62 -2.43 -3.93
CA GLN A 17 6.05 -3.26 -5.06
C GLN A 17 5.34 -4.63 -5.13
N GLY A 18 4.06 -4.65 -4.78
CA GLY A 18 3.23 -5.86 -4.80
C GLY A 18 3.36 -6.75 -3.56
N LEU A 19 4.16 -6.36 -2.57
CA LEU A 19 4.32 -7.13 -1.33
C LEU A 19 3.00 -7.35 -0.60
N VAL A 20 2.11 -6.35 -0.61
CA VAL A 20 0.80 -6.40 0.05
C VAL A 20 -0.12 -7.51 -0.47
N PHE A 21 0.11 -8.00 -1.70
CA PHE A 21 -0.67 -9.07 -2.33
C PHE A 21 -0.04 -10.47 -2.17
N LYS A 22 1.19 -10.55 -1.67
CA LYS A 22 1.93 -11.81 -1.65
C LYS A 22 1.53 -12.72 -0.50
N ASN A 23 1.44 -14.01 -0.80
CA ASN A 23 1.39 -15.03 0.23
C ASN A 23 2.73 -15.06 0.99
N THR A 24 2.65 -14.99 2.32
CA THR A 24 3.83 -14.93 3.18
C THR A 24 4.71 -16.19 3.14
N ARG A 25 4.16 -17.32 2.67
CA ARG A 25 4.91 -18.59 2.51
C ARG A 25 6.06 -18.47 1.50
N ASN A 26 5.87 -17.63 0.47
CA ASN A 26 6.81 -17.46 -0.64
C ASN A 26 7.72 -16.22 -0.47
N LEU A 27 7.69 -15.57 0.68
CA LEU A 27 8.54 -14.41 0.94
C LEU A 27 9.94 -14.84 1.36
N SER A 28 10.93 -14.06 0.94
CA SER A 28 12.32 -14.25 1.35
C SER A 28 12.48 -14.16 2.88
N LYS A 29 13.55 -14.74 3.40
CA LYS A 29 13.87 -14.70 4.84
C LYS A 29 14.01 -13.28 5.39
N TYR A 30 14.34 -12.31 4.53
CA TYR A 30 14.42 -10.89 4.90
C TYR A 30 13.13 -10.40 5.56
N PHE A 31 11.96 -10.88 5.10
CA PHE A 31 10.65 -10.46 5.60
C PHE A 31 10.15 -11.23 6.83
N ASN A 32 10.91 -12.18 7.36
CA ASN A 32 10.45 -13.04 8.48
C ASN A 32 9.91 -12.24 9.67
N LYS A 33 10.57 -11.13 10.03
CA LYS A 33 10.17 -10.25 11.13
C LYS A 33 8.76 -9.66 10.94
N TRP A 34 8.34 -9.45 9.70
CA TRP A 34 7.07 -8.80 9.37
C TRP A 34 6.00 -9.74 8.81
N LYS A 35 6.31 -11.03 8.63
CA LYS A 35 5.37 -12.01 8.05
C LYS A 35 4.00 -12.01 8.74
N LYS A 36 3.98 -11.97 10.05
CA LYS A 36 2.72 -11.92 10.80
C LYS A 36 1.90 -10.68 10.48
N LYS A 37 2.54 -9.51 10.38
CA LYS A 37 1.87 -8.25 10.05
C LYS A 37 1.36 -8.25 8.61
N ILE A 38 2.14 -8.75 7.66
CA ILE A 38 1.74 -8.89 6.26
C ILE A 38 0.55 -9.83 6.14
N ASN A 39 0.61 -10.98 6.80
CA ASN A 39 -0.44 -11.98 6.77
C ASN A 39 -1.75 -11.44 7.39
N ASN A 40 -1.68 -10.79 8.54
CA ASN A 40 -2.84 -10.16 9.16
C ASN A 40 -3.46 -9.07 8.28
N PHE A 41 -2.65 -8.39 7.48
CA PHE A 41 -3.15 -7.37 6.55
C PHE A 41 -3.90 -7.99 5.37
N ASN A 42 -3.36 -9.02 4.73
CA ASN A 42 -3.91 -9.58 3.50
C ASN A 42 -4.81 -10.80 3.69
N GLU A 43 -4.83 -11.40 4.87
CA GLU A 43 -5.66 -12.56 5.18
C GLU A 43 -7.15 -12.26 4.96
N ASN A 44 -7.84 -13.21 4.33
CA ASN A 44 -9.27 -13.12 4.02
C ASN A 44 -9.69 -11.88 3.18
N LYS A 45 -8.74 -11.26 2.48
CA LYS A 45 -9.02 -10.15 1.57
C LYS A 45 -8.75 -10.53 0.13
N SER A 46 -9.66 -10.15 -0.76
CA SER A 46 -9.42 -10.20 -2.20
C SER A 46 -8.39 -9.14 -2.61
N ASP A 47 -7.74 -9.33 -3.76
CA ASP A 47 -6.85 -8.31 -4.33
C ASP A 47 -7.59 -6.97 -4.51
N GLN A 48 -8.85 -7.01 -4.93
CA GLN A 48 -9.67 -5.80 -5.07
C GLN A 48 -9.84 -5.06 -3.74
N ALA A 49 -10.04 -5.78 -2.63
CA ALA A 49 -10.13 -5.18 -1.30
C ALA A 49 -8.80 -4.55 -0.88
N ILE A 50 -7.67 -5.19 -1.17
CA ILE A 50 -6.33 -4.67 -0.87
C ILE A 50 -6.05 -3.40 -1.68
N TYR A 51 -6.36 -3.38 -2.99
CA TYR A 51 -6.28 -2.18 -3.83
C TYR A 51 -7.08 -1.02 -3.22
N ASN A 52 -8.31 -1.30 -2.84
CA ASN A 52 -9.21 -0.31 -2.25
C ASN A 52 -8.64 0.27 -0.95
N ILE A 53 -8.13 -0.58 -0.07
CA ILE A 53 -7.54 -0.16 1.21
C ILE A 53 -6.30 0.71 0.98
N CYS A 54 -5.34 0.23 0.22
CA CYS A 54 -4.07 0.94 -0.01
C CYS A 54 -4.29 2.30 -0.69
N PHE A 55 -5.11 2.33 -1.73
CA PHE A 55 -5.42 3.56 -2.44
C PHE A 55 -6.11 4.59 -1.53
N ASN A 56 -7.17 4.18 -0.85
CA ASN A 56 -7.94 5.10 -0.03
C ASN A 56 -7.18 5.59 1.19
N TYR A 57 -6.29 4.78 1.75
CA TYR A 57 -5.42 5.20 2.85
C TYR A 57 -4.56 6.40 2.45
N VAL A 58 -3.99 6.37 1.26
CA VAL A 58 -3.16 7.46 0.73
C VAL A 58 -4.01 8.63 0.24
N TYR A 59 -5.07 8.34 -0.52
CA TYR A 59 -5.96 9.33 -1.14
C TYR A 59 -6.61 10.27 -0.11
N LYS A 60 -6.96 9.76 1.07
CA LYS A 60 -7.56 10.56 2.14
C LYS A 60 -6.57 11.40 2.93
N ASN A 61 -5.29 11.24 2.68
CA ASN A 61 -4.28 12.03 3.35
C ASN A 61 -4.23 13.43 2.75
N LYS A 62 -4.69 14.42 3.52
CA LYS A 62 -4.75 15.84 3.10
C LYS A 62 -3.38 16.47 2.77
N PHE A 63 -2.29 15.80 3.11
CA PHE A 63 -0.93 16.29 2.83
C PHE A 63 -0.36 15.77 1.51
N ILE A 64 -1.09 14.89 0.82
CA ILE A 64 -0.68 14.30 -0.45
C ILE A 64 -1.49 14.94 -1.58
N ASP A 65 -0.79 15.47 -2.58
CA ASP A 65 -1.39 16.15 -3.73
C ASP A 65 -1.59 15.21 -4.93
N GLY A 66 -0.79 14.15 -5.01
CA GLY A 66 -0.88 13.18 -6.10
C GLY A 66 -0.36 11.80 -5.71
N ILE A 67 -0.79 10.78 -6.43
CA ILE A 67 -0.38 9.40 -6.24
C ILE A 67 0.20 8.89 -7.54
N ILE A 68 1.42 8.33 -7.46
CA ILE A 68 2.09 7.72 -8.61
C ILE A 68 1.96 6.20 -8.48
N ILE A 69 1.34 5.58 -9.47
CA ILE A 69 1.10 4.14 -9.49
C ILE A 69 1.65 3.56 -10.79
N GLY A 70 2.48 2.52 -10.66
CA GLY A 70 2.91 1.70 -11.79
C GLY A 70 2.07 0.43 -11.85
N PHE A 71 1.70 0.03 -13.05
CA PHE A 71 1.01 -1.23 -13.32
C PHE A 71 1.88 -2.12 -14.20
N LYS A 72 1.87 -3.40 -13.91
CA LYS A 72 2.58 -4.41 -14.71
C LYS A 72 1.69 -5.04 -15.76
N PHE A 73 0.40 -5.20 -15.44
CA PHE A 73 -0.59 -5.83 -16.30
C PHE A 73 -1.84 -4.95 -16.43
N GLU A 74 -2.53 -5.05 -17.54
CA GLU A 74 -3.73 -4.28 -17.85
C GLU A 74 -4.87 -4.54 -16.85
N GLU A 75 -5.00 -5.77 -16.37
CA GLU A 75 -6.01 -6.15 -15.37
C GLU A 75 -5.84 -5.39 -14.05
N GLU A 76 -4.61 -5.03 -13.70
CA GLU A 76 -4.33 -4.23 -12.49
C GLU A 76 -4.92 -2.82 -12.61
N ILE A 77 -4.93 -2.24 -13.81
CA ILE A 77 -5.53 -0.92 -14.07
C ILE A 77 -7.04 -0.98 -13.81
N THR A 78 -7.71 -2.00 -14.31
CA THR A 78 -9.16 -2.21 -14.10
C THR A 78 -9.49 -2.37 -12.61
N LYS A 79 -8.74 -3.19 -11.89
CA LYS A 79 -8.89 -3.37 -10.44
C LYS A 79 -8.69 -2.06 -9.68
N PHE A 80 -7.71 -1.27 -10.10
CA PHE A 80 -7.45 0.03 -9.50
C PHE A 80 -8.62 1.00 -9.69
N PHE A 81 -9.13 1.15 -10.91
CA PHE A 81 -10.28 2.02 -11.16
C PHE A 81 -11.53 1.58 -10.40
N ASN A 82 -11.76 0.29 -10.23
CA ASN A 82 -12.83 -0.24 -9.39
C ASN A 82 -12.63 0.10 -7.91
N SER A 83 -11.40 0.22 -7.44
CA SER A 83 -11.10 0.58 -6.06
C SER A 83 -11.45 2.02 -5.71
N ILE A 84 -11.38 2.94 -6.69
CA ILE A 84 -11.75 4.35 -6.50
C ILE A 84 -13.24 4.50 -6.16
N LYS A 85 -14.09 3.64 -6.68
CA LYS A 85 -15.55 3.71 -6.54
C LYS A 85 -16.07 3.22 -5.18
N LYS A 86 -15.27 2.46 -4.42
CA LYS A 86 -15.70 1.80 -3.18
C LYS A 86 -14.90 2.30 -1.97
N LEU A 87 -15.34 3.40 -1.39
CA LEU A 87 -14.74 3.96 -0.18
C LEU A 87 -15.33 3.32 1.08
N ASN A 88 -14.63 2.41 1.71
CA ASN A 88 -15.00 1.91 3.04
C ASN A 88 -14.21 2.65 4.12
N LYS A 89 -14.86 3.63 4.77
CA LYS A 89 -14.25 4.45 5.83
C LYS A 89 -13.89 3.64 7.08
N ARG A 90 -14.60 2.55 7.37
CA ARG A 90 -14.41 1.75 8.58
C ARG A 90 -13.09 1.01 8.57
N ILE A 91 -12.76 0.36 7.45
CA ILE A 91 -11.52 -0.42 7.29
C ILE A 91 -10.28 0.46 7.49
N LEU A 92 -10.33 1.71 7.04
CA LEU A 92 -9.18 2.62 7.13
C LEU A 92 -8.81 2.99 8.57
N LYS A 93 -9.75 2.93 9.51
CA LYS A 93 -9.49 3.21 10.93
C LYS A 93 -8.75 2.07 11.62
N GLU A 94 -8.82 0.86 11.09
CA GLU A 94 -8.20 -0.34 11.65
C GLU A 94 -6.76 -0.56 11.18
N ILE A 95 -6.30 0.21 10.16
CA ILE A 95 -4.96 0.08 9.61
C ILE A 95 -3.95 0.72 10.56
N LYS A 96 -3.01 -0.11 11.03
CA LYS A 96 -1.87 0.35 11.81
C LYS A 96 -0.64 0.48 10.91
N PRO A 97 -0.05 1.67 10.77
CA PRO A 97 1.16 1.85 9.97
C PRO A 97 2.34 1.08 10.56
N ILE A 98 3.23 0.62 9.69
CA ILE A 98 4.52 0.04 10.07
C ILE A 98 5.58 1.13 9.90
N ASN A 99 6.12 1.63 11.01
CA ASN A 99 7.15 2.66 11.01
C ASN A 99 8.56 2.05 11.11
N ASP A 100 8.88 1.12 10.22
CA ASP A 100 10.20 0.51 10.13
C ASP A 100 10.75 0.76 8.72
N GLU A 101 11.77 1.61 8.61
CA GLU A 101 12.36 1.98 7.31
C GLU A 101 12.90 0.78 6.55
N LYS A 102 13.39 -0.24 7.25
CA LYS A 102 13.85 -1.48 6.60
C LYS A 102 12.72 -2.22 5.89
N PHE A 103 11.47 -2.03 6.35
CA PHE A 103 10.29 -2.61 5.73
C PHE A 103 9.67 -1.71 4.67
N VAL A 104 9.44 -0.43 4.99
CA VAL A 104 8.68 0.47 4.11
C VAL A 104 9.47 1.03 2.95
N ASN A 105 10.80 0.93 2.98
CA ASN A 105 11.67 1.37 1.90
C ASN A 105 12.20 0.17 1.10
N PRO A 106 11.64 -0.08 -0.12
CA PRO A 106 12.07 -1.21 -0.94
C PRO A 106 13.57 -1.23 -1.30
N SER A 107 14.22 -0.07 -1.27
CA SER A 107 15.67 0.01 -1.52
C SER A 107 16.49 -0.75 -0.47
N ASN A 108 15.94 -0.96 0.71
CA ASN A 108 16.59 -1.70 1.81
C ASN A 108 16.34 -3.21 1.74
N TRP A 109 15.46 -3.67 0.85
CA TRP A 109 15.13 -5.10 0.78
C TRP A 109 16.28 -5.89 0.18
N ARG A 110 16.73 -6.87 0.94
CA ARG A 110 17.70 -7.87 0.47
C ARG A 110 16.91 -9.03 -0.17
N LYS A 111 17.24 -9.28 -1.40
CA LYS A 111 16.65 -10.41 -2.14
C LYS A 111 17.27 -11.73 -1.70
#